data_2f923ccefaac8bedb1c379549be58dbe
#
_entry.id   2f923ccefaac8bedb1c379549be58dbe
#
_cell.length_a   1.000
_cell.length_b   1.000
_cell.length_c   1.000
_cell.angle_alpha   90.00
_cell.angle_beta   90.00
_cell.angle_gamma   90.00
#
_symmetry.space_group_name_H-M   'P 1'
#
loop_
_entity.id
_entity.type
_entity.pdbx_description
1 polymer ?
#
loop_
_entity_poly.entity_id
_entity_poly.type
_entity_poly.pdbx_seq_one_letter_code
_entity_poly.pdbx_strand_id
1 'polypeptide(L)'
;LGPDWDDPIYEGSGLEFAPLTDAAFISNTGLVDYFTETPADYEDLLALGAARGLPMVCANPDIVVQGPGGSLLYCAGALAERYEQLGGVVHYAGKPHPPIYAQAYEVLAGLMGGTPPKARILAIGDGVPTDLKGAAREGLDCLFISAGINEDGAALPAGLEPRWQAPALVW
;
A
#
# COMPACT_ATOMS: atom_id res chain seq x y z
N LEU A 1 4.42 -5.44 13.15
CA LEU A 1 2.98 -5.64 13.17
C LEU A 1 2.57 -6.25 11.85
N GLY A 2 2.01 -7.44 11.89
CA GLY A 2 1.65 -8.25 10.74
C GLY A 2 1.73 -9.73 11.05
N PRO A 3 1.36 -10.59 10.10
CA PRO A 3 1.40 -12.03 10.27
C PRO A 3 2.83 -12.58 10.16
N ASP A 4 3.10 -13.70 10.81
CA ASP A 4 4.44 -14.31 10.86
C ASP A 4 5.02 -14.67 9.47
N TRP A 5 4.16 -14.92 8.47
CA TRP A 5 4.61 -15.20 7.10
C TRP A 5 5.20 -13.98 6.37
N ASP A 6 5.06 -12.77 6.93
CA ASP A 6 5.70 -11.56 6.42
C ASP A 6 7.11 -11.35 7.00
N ASP A 7 7.52 -12.11 8.01
CA ASP A 7 8.85 -12.00 8.65
C ASP A 7 10.02 -12.07 7.65
N PRO A 8 9.97 -12.91 6.58
CA PRO A 8 11.04 -12.94 5.58
C PRO A 8 11.37 -11.62 4.91
N ILE A 9 10.45 -10.63 4.88
CA ILE A 9 10.74 -9.30 4.30
C ILE A 9 11.82 -8.54 5.09
N TYR A 10 12.07 -8.92 6.33
CA TYR A 10 13.07 -8.29 7.21
C TYR A 10 14.44 -8.98 7.14
N GLU A 11 14.53 -10.13 6.47
CA GLU A 11 15.81 -10.85 6.33
C GLU A 11 16.86 -9.98 5.63
N GLY A 12 18.04 -9.90 6.21
CA GLY A 12 19.15 -9.11 5.68
C GLY A 12 19.00 -7.58 5.85
N SER A 13 17.89 -7.11 6.44
CA SER A 13 17.68 -5.67 6.68
C SER A 13 18.51 -5.11 7.85
N GLY A 14 19.00 -5.97 8.75
CA GLY A 14 19.65 -5.58 10.00
C GLY A 14 18.67 -5.08 11.08
N LEU A 15 17.36 -5.23 10.86
CA LEU A 15 16.33 -4.90 11.84
C LEU A 15 16.13 -6.07 12.81
N GLU A 16 15.84 -5.75 14.06
CA GLU A 16 15.51 -6.70 15.10
C GLU A 16 14.09 -6.46 15.61
N PHE A 17 13.33 -7.53 15.83
CA PHE A 17 12.02 -7.44 16.46
C PHE A 17 12.19 -7.12 17.96
N ALA A 18 11.38 -6.18 18.44
CA ALA A 18 11.38 -5.76 19.82
C ALA A 18 9.95 -5.60 20.35
N PRO A 19 9.73 -5.76 21.66
CA PRO A 19 8.47 -5.34 22.26
C PRO A 19 8.19 -3.87 21.98
N LEU A 20 6.90 -3.50 21.90
CA LEU A 20 6.52 -2.12 21.60
C LEU A 20 7.15 -1.10 22.56
N THR A 21 7.41 -1.48 23.82
CA THR A 21 8.10 -0.65 24.82
C THR A 21 9.52 -0.25 24.44
N ASP A 22 10.20 -1.06 23.65
CA ASP A 22 11.62 -0.90 23.29
C ASP A 22 11.81 -0.54 21.80
N ALA A 23 10.72 -0.65 21.03
CA ALA A 23 10.74 -0.38 19.60
C ALA A 23 11.12 1.08 19.29
N ALA A 24 11.85 1.29 18.20
CA ALA A 24 12.17 2.60 17.63
C ALA A 24 11.12 3.07 16.63
N PHE A 25 10.42 2.15 15.98
CA PHE A 25 9.32 2.42 15.04
C PHE A 25 8.41 1.19 14.93
N ILE A 26 7.25 1.35 14.31
CA ILE A 26 6.33 0.26 14.00
C ILE A 26 6.43 -0.03 12.50
N SER A 27 6.80 -1.27 12.13
CA SER A 27 6.62 -1.75 10.77
C SER A 27 5.28 -2.45 10.68
N ASN A 28 4.40 -1.97 9.80
CA ASN A 28 3.03 -2.44 9.66
C ASN A 28 2.83 -3.04 8.27
N THR A 29 2.73 -4.38 8.21
CA THR A 29 2.43 -5.13 6.99
C THR A 29 0.97 -5.59 6.94
N GLY A 30 0.26 -5.55 8.08
CA GLY A 30 -1.16 -5.89 8.16
C GLY A 30 -1.59 -6.41 9.53
N LEU A 31 -2.73 -7.05 9.55
CA LEU A 31 -3.27 -7.75 10.71
C LEU A 31 -2.58 -9.12 10.86
N VAL A 32 -2.57 -9.69 12.05
CA VAL A 32 -2.01 -11.03 12.27
C VAL A 32 -2.93 -12.10 11.64
N ASP A 33 -4.22 -11.97 11.84
CA ASP A 33 -5.23 -12.81 11.19
C ASP A 33 -6.24 -11.96 10.39
N TYR A 34 -6.04 -11.91 9.08
CA TYR A 34 -6.90 -11.16 8.15
C TYR A 34 -8.36 -11.63 8.11
N PHE A 35 -8.66 -12.85 8.57
CA PHE A 35 -9.99 -13.42 8.46
C PHE A 35 -10.87 -13.16 9.68
N THR A 36 -10.26 -12.94 10.83
CA THR A 36 -10.99 -12.84 12.11
C THR A 36 -10.79 -11.51 12.83
N GLU A 37 -9.70 -10.78 12.55
CA GLU A 37 -9.37 -9.54 13.23
C GLU A 37 -9.84 -8.31 12.47
N THR A 38 -9.98 -7.24 13.23
CA THR A 38 -10.34 -5.90 12.76
C THR A 38 -9.36 -4.86 13.33
N PRO A 39 -9.31 -3.64 12.82
CA PRO A 39 -8.48 -2.58 13.41
C PRO A 39 -8.78 -2.30 14.89
N ALA A 40 -10.00 -2.60 15.38
CA ALA A 40 -10.38 -2.40 16.77
C ALA A 40 -9.61 -3.32 17.73
N ASP A 41 -9.20 -4.49 17.27
CA ASP A 41 -8.43 -5.46 18.07
C ASP A 41 -7.01 -4.95 18.39
N TYR A 42 -6.56 -3.92 17.65
CA TYR A 42 -5.24 -3.30 17.78
C TYR A 42 -5.25 -1.96 18.52
N GLU A 43 -6.42 -1.52 19.02
CA GLU A 43 -6.61 -0.17 19.58
C GLU A 43 -5.58 0.17 20.67
N ASP A 44 -5.40 -0.70 21.65
CA ASP A 44 -4.48 -0.48 22.78
C ASP A 44 -3.02 -0.42 22.32
N LEU A 45 -2.65 -1.27 21.36
CA LEU A 45 -1.31 -1.29 20.80
C LEU A 45 -1.01 0.00 20.02
N LEU A 46 -1.96 0.41 19.17
CA LEU A 46 -1.82 1.62 18.36
C LEU A 46 -1.79 2.86 19.25
N ALA A 47 -2.67 2.93 20.26
CA ALA A 47 -2.72 4.04 21.22
C ALA A 47 -1.39 4.16 22.02
N LEU A 48 -0.83 3.04 22.47
CA LEU A 48 0.46 3.04 23.15
C LEU A 48 1.59 3.50 22.23
N GLY A 49 1.62 3.03 20.98
CA GLY A 49 2.60 3.45 19.98
C GLY A 49 2.52 4.96 19.72
N ALA A 50 1.32 5.49 19.51
CA ALA A 50 1.07 6.92 19.30
C ALA A 50 1.48 7.76 20.53
N ALA A 51 1.12 7.32 21.74
CA ALA A 51 1.50 7.99 22.99
C ALA A 51 3.03 8.05 23.17
N ARG A 52 3.77 7.05 22.66
CA ARG A 52 5.24 7.03 22.63
C ARG A 52 5.83 7.87 21.49
N GLY A 53 5.01 8.36 20.58
CA GLY A 53 5.47 9.10 19.39
C GLY A 53 6.24 8.23 18.40
N LEU A 54 5.99 6.91 18.35
CA LEU A 54 6.67 6.03 17.41
C LEU A 54 6.23 6.33 15.97
N PRO A 55 7.14 6.49 15.00
CA PRO A 55 6.74 6.53 13.61
C PRO A 55 6.29 5.12 13.16
N MET A 56 5.29 5.07 12.29
CA MET A 56 4.85 3.82 11.64
C MET A 56 5.25 3.83 10.16
N VAL A 57 5.81 2.72 9.68
CA VAL A 57 5.99 2.45 8.24
C VAL A 57 4.88 1.50 7.81
N CYS A 58 3.99 1.96 6.93
CA CYS A 58 2.91 1.16 6.36
C CYS A 58 3.34 0.61 5.00
N ALA A 59 3.49 -0.71 4.90
CA ALA A 59 3.96 -1.38 3.69
C ALA A 59 2.87 -1.46 2.60
N ASN A 60 1.60 -1.61 3.01
CA ASN A 60 0.44 -1.70 2.13
C ASN A 60 -0.62 -0.66 2.51
N PRO A 61 -0.79 0.44 1.74
CA PRO A 61 -1.76 1.49 2.04
C PRO A 61 -3.23 1.10 1.83
N ASP A 62 -3.53 -0.05 1.24
CA ASP A 62 -4.91 -0.50 1.04
C ASP A 62 -5.62 -0.63 2.38
N ILE A 63 -6.86 -0.13 2.44
CA ILE A 63 -7.69 -0.21 3.66
C ILE A 63 -8.33 -1.59 3.75
N VAL A 64 -8.93 -2.03 2.64
CA VAL A 64 -9.58 -3.33 2.51
C VAL A 64 -9.27 -3.93 1.14
N VAL A 65 -9.31 -5.25 1.07
CA VAL A 65 -9.27 -6.01 -0.17
C VAL A 65 -10.42 -7.00 -0.23
N GLN A 66 -10.75 -7.46 -1.43
CA GLN A 66 -11.76 -8.49 -1.63
C GLN A 66 -11.16 -9.86 -1.33
N GLY A 67 -11.69 -10.52 -0.32
CA GLY A 67 -11.30 -11.88 0.08
C GLY A 67 -12.15 -12.95 -0.57
N PRO A 68 -11.89 -14.21 -0.22
CA PRO A 68 -12.67 -15.37 -0.70
C PRO A 68 -14.16 -15.21 -0.39
N GLY A 69 -15.01 -15.55 -1.36
CA GLY A 69 -16.47 -15.47 -1.21
C GLY A 69 -17.04 -14.06 -1.18
N GLY A 70 -16.24 -13.03 -1.53
CA GLY A 70 -16.69 -11.63 -1.55
C GLY A 70 -16.63 -10.93 -0.18
N SER A 71 -16.00 -11.57 0.82
CA SER A 71 -15.72 -10.90 2.11
C SER A 71 -14.75 -9.74 1.92
N LEU A 72 -14.87 -8.69 2.75
CA LEU A 72 -13.88 -7.63 2.82
C LEU A 72 -12.87 -7.97 3.93
N LEU A 73 -11.59 -7.95 3.60
CA LEU A 73 -10.50 -8.17 4.53
C LEU A 73 -9.74 -6.87 4.75
N TYR A 74 -9.50 -6.53 6.01
CA TYR A 74 -8.70 -5.36 6.35
C TYR A 74 -7.23 -5.55 6.00
N CYS A 75 -6.58 -4.46 5.55
CA CYS A 75 -5.15 -4.42 5.24
C CYS A 75 -4.40 -3.48 6.17
N ALA A 76 -3.08 -3.39 6.01
CA ALA A 76 -2.22 -2.53 6.82
C ALA A 76 -2.66 -1.05 6.81
N GLY A 77 -3.22 -0.57 5.70
CA GLY A 77 -3.75 0.79 5.58
C GLY A 77 -4.84 1.11 6.61
N ALA A 78 -5.69 0.14 6.96
CA ALA A 78 -6.72 0.35 7.98
C ALA A 78 -6.12 0.59 9.39
N LEU A 79 -5.05 -0.12 9.75
CA LEU A 79 -4.30 0.10 10.98
C LEU A 79 -3.55 1.44 10.95
N ALA A 80 -2.98 1.78 9.80
CA ALA A 80 -2.27 3.04 9.61
C ALA A 80 -3.22 4.25 9.73
N GLU A 81 -4.41 4.19 9.11
CA GLU A 81 -5.43 5.24 9.25
C GLU A 81 -5.87 5.40 10.71
N ARG A 82 -6.10 4.28 11.40
CA ARG A 82 -6.43 4.33 12.83
C ARG A 82 -5.31 4.94 13.66
N TYR A 83 -4.05 4.61 13.33
CA TYR A 83 -2.88 5.17 14.00
C TYR A 83 -2.79 6.69 13.84
N GLU A 84 -3.05 7.23 12.64
CA GLU A 84 -3.11 8.67 12.39
C GLU A 84 -4.23 9.35 13.20
N GLN A 85 -5.41 8.72 13.31
CA GLN A 85 -6.52 9.22 14.13
C GLN A 85 -6.15 9.33 15.63
N LEU A 86 -5.26 8.46 16.09
CA LEU A 86 -4.70 8.48 17.45
C LEU A 86 -3.54 9.47 17.63
N GLY A 87 -3.20 10.23 16.57
CA GLY A 87 -2.12 11.23 16.58
C GLY A 87 -0.74 10.66 16.24
N GLY A 88 -0.66 9.41 15.77
CA GLY A 88 0.58 8.81 15.29
C GLY A 88 1.01 9.35 13.93
N VAL A 89 2.29 9.22 13.61
CA VAL A 89 2.88 9.60 12.32
C VAL A 89 3.08 8.36 11.47
N VAL A 90 2.53 8.36 10.24
CA VAL A 90 2.64 7.23 9.31
C VAL A 90 3.45 7.62 8.07
N HIS A 91 4.39 6.75 7.69
CA HIS A 91 5.13 6.79 6.43
C HIS A 91 4.64 5.66 5.53
N TYR A 92 3.97 6.01 4.44
CA TYR A 92 3.43 5.04 3.49
C TYR A 92 4.46 4.69 2.42
N ALA A 93 4.74 3.39 2.23
CA ALA A 93 5.71 2.89 1.25
C ALA A 93 5.06 2.43 -0.06
N GLY A 94 3.82 1.89 -0.02
CA GLY A 94 3.11 1.36 -1.19
C GLY A 94 2.47 2.43 -2.08
N LYS A 95 1.84 2.00 -3.17
CA LYS A 95 1.06 2.87 -4.08
C LYS A 95 -0.06 3.60 -3.31
N PRO A 96 -0.34 4.87 -3.56
CA PRO A 96 0.16 5.77 -4.60
C PRO A 96 1.36 6.62 -4.16
N HIS A 97 2.13 6.19 -3.17
CA HIS A 97 3.18 6.98 -2.54
C HIS A 97 4.53 6.85 -3.28
N PRO A 98 5.35 7.93 -3.30
CA PRO A 98 6.56 8.00 -4.12
C PRO A 98 7.61 6.92 -3.86
N PRO A 99 7.82 6.38 -2.64
CA PRO A 99 8.92 5.44 -2.39
C PRO A 99 8.93 4.21 -3.30
N ILE A 100 7.74 3.61 -3.56
CA ILE A 100 7.65 2.42 -4.42
C ILE A 100 7.98 2.74 -5.88
N TYR A 101 7.65 3.94 -6.36
CA TYR A 101 7.97 4.38 -7.72
C TYR A 101 9.46 4.68 -7.86
N ALA A 102 10.09 5.29 -6.85
CA ALA A 102 11.53 5.52 -6.83
C ALA A 102 12.28 4.19 -6.96
N GLN A 103 11.91 3.18 -6.17
CA GLN A 103 12.47 1.83 -6.25
C GLN A 103 12.24 1.19 -7.62
N ALA A 104 11.04 1.31 -8.20
CA ALA A 104 10.75 0.79 -9.53
C ALA A 104 11.63 1.45 -10.61
N TYR A 105 11.87 2.76 -10.52
CA TYR A 105 12.76 3.46 -11.46
C TYR A 105 14.22 3.02 -11.33
N GLU A 106 14.70 2.75 -10.11
CA GLU A 106 16.05 2.20 -9.89
C GLU A 106 16.20 0.82 -10.54
N VAL A 107 15.22 -0.07 -10.33
CA VAL A 107 15.21 -1.40 -10.96
C VAL A 107 15.18 -1.28 -12.49
N LEU A 108 14.31 -0.43 -13.04
CA LEU A 108 14.22 -0.20 -14.48
C LEU A 108 15.54 0.35 -15.04
N ALA A 109 16.19 1.28 -14.35
CA ALA A 109 17.47 1.84 -14.76
C ALA A 109 18.55 0.76 -14.81
N GLY A 110 18.59 -0.15 -13.83
CA GLY A 110 19.51 -1.28 -13.82
C GLY A 110 19.29 -2.24 -15.00
N LEU A 111 18.03 -2.56 -15.30
CA LEU A 111 17.69 -3.47 -16.40
C LEU A 111 17.93 -2.88 -17.79
N MET A 112 17.74 -1.57 -17.95
CA MET A 112 17.80 -0.89 -19.26
C MET A 112 19.12 -0.14 -19.51
N GLY A 113 20.04 -0.14 -18.57
CA GLY A 113 21.30 0.62 -18.67
C GLY A 113 21.12 2.14 -18.52
N GLY A 114 20.01 2.58 -17.91
CA GLY A 114 19.69 3.96 -17.64
C GLY A 114 18.19 4.17 -17.42
N THR A 115 17.80 5.26 -16.76
CA THR A 115 16.39 5.55 -16.45
C THR A 115 15.61 5.83 -17.74
N PRO A 116 14.58 5.04 -18.07
CA PRO A 116 13.77 5.30 -19.26
C PRO A 116 12.96 6.58 -19.11
N PRO A 117 12.69 7.30 -20.22
CA PRO A 117 11.74 8.42 -20.17
C PRO A 117 10.36 7.94 -19.68
N LYS A 118 9.67 8.74 -18.87
CA LYS A 118 8.33 8.41 -18.35
C LYS A 118 7.32 8.04 -19.44
N ALA A 119 7.42 8.65 -20.61
CA ALA A 119 6.57 8.32 -21.77
C ALA A 119 6.75 6.89 -22.33
N ARG A 120 7.77 6.16 -21.87
CA ARG A 120 8.01 4.74 -22.21
C ARG A 120 7.62 3.79 -21.08
N ILE A 121 7.05 4.32 -20.01
CA ILE A 121 6.59 3.54 -18.85
C ILE A 121 5.07 3.58 -18.86
N LEU A 122 4.44 2.44 -18.78
CA LEU A 122 3.00 2.27 -18.66
C LEU A 122 2.68 1.67 -17.29
N ALA A 123 1.92 2.41 -16.48
CA ALA A 123 1.31 1.86 -15.29
C ALA A 123 0.08 1.02 -15.69
N ILE A 124 -0.11 -0.14 -15.06
CA ILE A 124 -1.27 -1.00 -15.29
C ILE A 124 -1.86 -1.35 -13.92
N GLY A 125 -3.16 -1.15 -13.73
CA GLY A 125 -3.81 -1.49 -12.48
C GLY A 125 -5.30 -1.19 -12.48
N ASP A 126 -5.98 -1.59 -11.42
CA ASP A 126 -7.43 -1.51 -11.23
C ASP A 126 -7.83 -0.65 -10.03
N GLY A 127 -6.89 -0.30 -9.16
CA GLY A 127 -7.15 0.52 -7.98
C GLY A 127 -7.17 2.02 -8.30
N VAL A 128 -8.34 2.66 -8.21
CA VAL A 128 -8.45 4.13 -8.40
C VAL A 128 -7.61 4.89 -7.38
N PRO A 129 -7.67 4.60 -6.05
CA PRO A 129 -6.92 5.35 -5.05
C PRO A 129 -5.42 5.00 -5.03
N THR A 130 -5.02 3.89 -5.61
CA THR A 130 -3.65 3.37 -5.58
C THR A 130 -2.98 3.46 -6.94
N ASP A 131 -3.41 2.67 -7.91
CA ASP A 131 -2.76 2.57 -9.22
C ASP A 131 -2.96 3.83 -10.06
N LEU A 132 -4.22 4.24 -10.25
CA LEU A 132 -4.53 5.37 -11.11
C LEU A 132 -4.03 6.69 -10.50
N LYS A 133 -4.26 6.90 -9.20
CA LYS A 133 -3.75 8.06 -8.47
C LYS A 133 -2.23 8.11 -8.45
N GLY A 134 -1.58 6.96 -8.28
CA GLY A 134 -0.14 6.85 -8.30
C GLY A 134 0.46 7.17 -9.67
N ALA A 135 -0.10 6.60 -10.74
CA ALA A 135 0.31 6.91 -12.11
C ALA A 135 0.18 8.42 -12.40
N ALA A 136 -0.95 9.03 -12.02
CA ALA A 136 -1.19 10.45 -12.21
C ALA A 136 -0.17 11.31 -11.44
N ARG A 137 0.14 10.99 -10.18
CA ARG A 137 1.15 11.69 -9.37
C ARG A 137 2.54 11.60 -9.98
N GLU A 138 2.88 10.45 -10.54
CA GLU A 138 4.17 10.23 -11.20
C GLU A 138 4.22 10.79 -12.63
N GLY A 139 3.10 11.23 -13.19
CA GLY A 139 3.01 11.67 -14.59
C GLY A 139 3.26 10.53 -15.59
N LEU A 140 2.78 9.33 -15.24
CA LEU A 140 2.82 8.15 -16.10
C LEU A 140 1.49 7.97 -16.82
N ASP A 141 1.56 7.44 -18.04
CA ASP A 141 0.37 6.90 -18.70
C ASP A 141 -0.14 5.67 -17.92
N CYS A 142 -1.46 5.52 -17.84
CA CYS A 142 -2.10 4.39 -17.16
C CYS A 142 -3.02 3.61 -18.11
N LEU A 143 -2.93 2.28 -18.10
CA LEU A 143 -3.94 1.36 -18.57
C LEU A 143 -4.78 0.93 -17.35
N PHE A 144 -5.99 1.46 -17.25
CA PHE A 144 -6.90 1.15 -16.16
C PHE A 144 -7.71 -0.11 -16.47
N ILE A 145 -7.72 -1.06 -15.54
CA ILE A 145 -8.48 -2.32 -15.66
C ILE A 145 -9.80 -2.15 -14.91
N SER A 146 -10.90 -2.02 -15.67
CA SER A 146 -12.19 -1.62 -15.10
C SER A 146 -12.97 -2.73 -14.41
N ALA A 147 -12.70 -4.02 -14.69
CA ALA A 147 -13.36 -5.14 -14.04
C ALA A 147 -12.62 -5.64 -12.77
N GLY A 148 -11.79 -4.79 -12.17
CA GLY A 148 -11.09 -5.08 -10.92
C GLY A 148 -11.93 -4.81 -9.67
N ILE A 149 -11.32 -4.21 -8.66
CA ILE A 149 -11.95 -3.95 -7.34
C ILE A 149 -12.97 -2.79 -7.34
N ASN A 150 -13.15 -2.10 -8.45
CA ASN A 150 -14.09 -0.99 -8.53
C ASN A 150 -15.51 -1.49 -8.84
N GLU A 151 -16.52 -0.82 -8.28
CA GLU A 151 -17.91 -1.07 -8.65
C GLU A 151 -18.12 -0.77 -10.13
N ASP A 152 -18.77 -1.69 -10.85
CA ASP A 152 -19.06 -1.56 -12.27
C ASP A 152 -19.78 -0.22 -12.55
N GLY A 153 -19.12 0.64 -13.33
CA GLY A 153 -19.69 1.89 -13.77
C GLY A 153 -19.52 3.09 -12.83
N ALA A 154 -18.76 2.96 -11.75
CA ALA A 154 -18.42 4.10 -10.91
C ALA A 154 -17.64 5.15 -11.74
N ALA A 155 -18.08 6.40 -11.68
CA ALA A 155 -17.39 7.50 -12.35
C ALA A 155 -16.01 7.71 -11.71
N LEU A 156 -14.98 7.80 -12.56
CA LEU A 156 -13.64 8.12 -12.08
C LEU A 156 -13.60 9.54 -11.50
N PRO A 157 -12.83 9.78 -10.44
CA PRO A 157 -12.64 11.11 -9.89
C PRO A 157 -12.09 12.08 -10.95
N ALA A 158 -12.58 13.33 -10.94
CA ALA A 158 -12.09 14.37 -11.84
C ALA A 158 -10.57 14.55 -11.72
N GLY A 159 -9.88 14.61 -12.85
CA GLY A 159 -8.41 14.72 -12.91
C GLY A 159 -7.65 13.38 -12.80
N LEU A 160 -8.39 12.25 -12.78
CA LEU A 160 -7.81 10.90 -12.79
C LEU A 160 -8.28 10.10 -14.03
N GLU A 161 -8.30 10.73 -15.20
CA GLU A 161 -8.66 10.06 -16.44
C GLU A 161 -7.48 9.23 -16.96
N PRO A 162 -7.61 7.88 -17.04
CA PRO A 162 -6.57 7.03 -17.60
C PRO A 162 -6.48 7.23 -19.11
N ARG A 163 -5.28 7.13 -19.67
CA ARG A 163 -5.11 7.23 -21.13
C ARG A 163 -5.75 6.07 -21.86
N TRP A 164 -5.76 4.89 -21.25
CA TRP A 164 -6.38 3.68 -21.79
C TRP A 164 -7.16 2.95 -20.70
N GLN A 165 -8.22 2.27 -21.14
CA GLN A 165 -9.04 1.44 -20.29
C GLN A 165 -9.34 0.11 -20.97
N ALA A 166 -9.31 -0.98 -20.22
CA ALA A 166 -9.69 -2.31 -20.67
C ALA A 166 -10.48 -3.03 -19.58
N PRO A 167 -11.43 -3.92 -19.95
CA PRO A 167 -12.16 -4.69 -18.95
C PRO A 167 -11.28 -5.69 -18.21
N ALA A 168 -10.29 -6.26 -18.89
CA ALA A 168 -9.35 -7.23 -18.31
C ALA A 168 -8.02 -7.23 -19.06
N LEU A 169 -6.97 -7.78 -18.43
CA LEU A 169 -5.74 -8.15 -19.10
C LEU A 169 -5.91 -9.55 -19.70
N VAL A 170 -5.71 -9.65 -21.00
CA VAL A 170 -5.73 -10.93 -21.73
C VAL A 170 -4.38 -11.08 -22.41
N TRP A 171 -3.68 -12.17 -22.13
CA TRP A 171 -2.37 -12.52 -22.67
C TRP A 171 -2.49 -13.59 -23.75
#